data_e50ac6b3b0d349c19361d941d8818c37
#
_entry.id   e50ac6b3b0d349c19361d941d8818c37
#
_cell.length_a   1.000
_cell.length_b   1.000
_cell.length_c   1.000
_cell.angle_alpha   90.00
_cell.angle_beta   90.00
_cell.angle_gamma   90.00
#
_symmetry.space_group_name_H-M   'P 1'
#
loop_
_entity.id
_entity.type
_entity.pdbx_description
1 polymer ?
#
loop_
_entity_poly.entity_id
_entity_poly.type
_entity_poly.pdbx_seq_one_letter_code
_entity_poly.pdbx_strand_id
1 'polypeptide(L)'
;MVEPIRKSTREEREQWIKEAHYNVFQLKANQVYIDLLTDSGTNAMSDHQWAGLMLGDEAYGGSRNFYHLEETVRELFGFKYVVPTHQGRGAENILSSLTIKPGDYVPGNMYFTTTRFHQERNGATFRDVIIDEAHDPTAILDFKGNVDLAKFQALIDEVGAEHIPYICLAVTVNLAGGQPVSMANIKAVSELALNTGSRLCTMLPAALKMHTSSRPVNLATRQDHQRDRS
;
A
#
# COMPACT_ATOMS: atom_id res chain seq x y z
N MET A 1 18.59 -0.85 15.57
CA MET A 1 19.03 -1.70 16.70
C MET A 1 19.77 -2.88 16.11
N VAL A 2 20.90 -3.28 16.65
CA VAL A 2 21.64 -4.44 16.18
C VAL A 2 21.42 -5.54 17.21
N GLU A 3 20.84 -6.65 16.78
CA GLU A 3 20.62 -7.82 17.64
C GLU A 3 21.61 -8.93 17.28
N PRO A 4 22.09 -9.70 18.27
CA PRO A 4 22.95 -10.84 17.99
C PRO A 4 22.14 -11.94 17.29
N ILE A 5 22.61 -12.37 16.14
CA ILE A 5 21.98 -13.47 15.40
C ILE A 5 22.46 -14.81 15.98
N ARG A 6 21.53 -15.60 16.49
CA ARG A 6 21.79 -16.97 16.88
C ARG A 6 21.74 -17.89 15.67
N LYS A 7 22.86 -18.54 15.37
CA LYS A 7 22.87 -19.65 14.40
C LYS A 7 22.21 -20.87 15.03
N SER A 8 21.24 -21.45 14.36
CA SER A 8 20.57 -22.70 14.75
C SER A 8 20.94 -23.81 13.79
N THR A 9 20.87 -25.05 14.29
CA THR A 9 21.02 -26.24 13.44
C THR A 9 19.71 -26.48 12.65
N ARG A 10 19.78 -27.38 11.68
CA ARG A 10 18.57 -27.76 10.91
C ARG A 10 17.59 -28.50 11.83
N GLU A 11 18.09 -29.38 12.68
CA GLU A 11 17.30 -30.20 13.61
C GLU A 11 16.53 -29.31 14.59
N GLU A 12 17.19 -28.28 15.16
CA GLU A 12 16.52 -27.30 16.02
C GLU A 12 15.38 -26.60 15.29
N ARG A 13 15.60 -26.15 14.06
CA ARG A 13 14.55 -25.47 13.28
C ARG A 13 13.37 -26.39 12.92
N GLU A 14 13.68 -27.68 12.58
CA GLU A 14 12.64 -28.66 12.29
C GLU A 14 11.80 -28.97 13.53
N GLN A 15 12.42 -29.00 14.72
CA GLN A 15 11.71 -29.17 15.97
C GLN A 15 10.82 -27.94 16.27
N TRP A 16 11.37 -26.75 16.21
CA TRP A 16 10.63 -25.51 16.54
C TRP A 16 9.45 -25.29 15.64
N ILE A 17 9.58 -25.53 14.33
CA ILE A 17 8.43 -25.35 13.43
C ILE A 17 7.33 -26.39 13.67
N LYS A 18 7.68 -27.61 14.09
CA LYS A 18 6.69 -28.63 14.51
C LYS A 18 5.98 -28.20 15.80
N GLU A 19 6.73 -27.71 16.79
CA GLU A 19 6.18 -27.18 18.05
C GLU A 19 5.26 -25.99 17.81
N ALA A 20 5.57 -25.17 16.82
CA ALA A 20 4.74 -24.05 16.34
C ALA A 20 3.58 -24.50 15.43
N HIS A 21 3.30 -25.78 15.31
CA HIS A 21 2.25 -26.34 14.44
C HIS A 21 2.33 -25.85 12.98
N TYR A 22 3.55 -25.66 12.48
CA TYR A 22 3.86 -25.10 11.16
C TYR A 22 3.33 -23.67 10.95
N ASN A 23 3.02 -22.96 12.02
CA ASN A 23 2.64 -21.57 11.99
C ASN A 23 3.81 -20.67 12.37
N VAL A 24 4.39 -19.98 11.38
CA VAL A 24 5.58 -19.13 11.58
C VAL A 24 5.35 -17.99 12.58
N PHE A 25 4.10 -17.56 12.79
CA PHE A 25 3.75 -16.53 13.78
C PHE A 25 3.80 -17.03 15.24
N GLN A 26 3.92 -18.33 15.46
CA GLN A 26 4.09 -18.92 16.79
C GLN A 26 5.54 -19.20 17.17
N LEU A 27 6.47 -18.96 16.24
CA LEU A 27 7.90 -19.03 16.54
C LEU A 27 8.31 -17.88 17.46
N LYS A 28 9.16 -18.19 18.44
CA LYS A 28 9.78 -17.16 19.27
C LYS A 28 10.86 -16.42 18.48
N ALA A 29 11.05 -15.11 18.70
CA ALA A 29 12.04 -14.30 17.97
C ALA A 29 13.45 -14.92 17.99
N ASN A 30 13.89 -15.52 19.11
CA ASN A 30 15.19 -16.18 19.22
C ASN A 30 15.29 -17.53 18.48
N GLN A 31 14.19 -18.02 17.89
CA GLN A 31 14.13 -19.21 17.03
C GLN A 31 14.21 -18.85 15.54
N VAL A 32 14.12 -17.57 15.22
CA VAL A 32 14.15 -17.08 13.84
C VAL A 32 15.54 -16.55 13.51
N TYR A 33 16.20 -17.17 12.53
CA TYR A 33 17.53 -16.78 12.10
C TYR A 33 17.53 -15.59 11.16
N ILE A 34 16.60 -15.57 10.21
CA ILE A 34 16.35 -14.46 9.28
C ILE A 34 14.85 -14.19 9.32
N ASP A 35 14.46 -13.01 9.79
CA ASP A 35 13.07 -12.60 9.85
C ASP A 35 12.72 -11.78 8.59
N LEU A 36 11.89 -12.36 7.74
CA LEU A 36 11.35 -11.73 6.54
C LEU A 36 9.87 -11.33 6.70
N LEU A 37 9.28 -11.58 7.88
CA LEU A 37 7.88 -11.26 8.16
C LEU A 37 7.72 -9.91 8.84
N THR A 38 8.70 -9.47 9.64
CA THR A 38 8.65 -8.20 10.36
C THR A 38 9.05 -7.06 9.43
N ASP A 39 8.16 -6.69 8.53
CA ASP A 39 8.34 -5.60 7.56
C ASP A 39 7.70 -4.28 8.02
N SER A 40 6.77 -4.33 8.97
CA SER A 40 5.98 -3.18 9.45
C SER A 40 6.47 -2.62 10.79
N GLY A 41 7.63 -3.04 11.26
CA GLY A 41 8.22 -2.59 12.52
C GLY A 41 9.19 -1.42 12.35
N THR A 42 9.87 -1.08 13.44
CA THR A 42 10.99 -0.15 13.44
C THR A 42 12.21 -0.85 12.82
N ASN A 43 12.48 -0.53 11.58
CA ASN A 43 13.68 -0.99 10.89
C ASN A 43 14.90 -0.13 11.27
N ALA A 44 16.04 -0.38 10.63
CA ALA A 44 17.22 0.45 10.79
C ALA A 44 16.89 1.91 10.42
N MET A 45 17.14 2.81 11.35
CA MET A 45 16.98 4.25 11.16
C MET A 45 18.36 4.88 10.96
N SER A 46 18.43 5.89 10.07
CA SER A 46 19.64 6.68 9.93
C SER A 46 19.92 7.53 11.16
N ASP A 47 21.17 7.97 11.30
CA ASP A 47 21.56 8.95 12.32
C ASP A 47 20.76 10.26 12.20
N HIS A 48 20.51 10.73 10.98
CA HIS A 48 19.66 11.89 10.71
C HIS A 48 18.21 11.69 11.15
N GLN A 49 17.64 10.49 10.99
CA GLN A 49 16.28 10.18 11.48
C GLN A 49 16.26 10.22 13.02
N TRP A 50 17.27 9.65 13.68
CA TRP A 50 17.42 9.74 15.14
C TRP A 50 17.60 11.17 15.61
N ALA A 51 18.46 11.97 14.96
CA ALA A 51 18.63 13.37 15.26
C ALA A 51 17.32 14.17 15.09
N GLY A 52 16.59 13.94 14.02
CA GLY A 52 15.29 14.57 13.76
C GLY A 52 14.25 14.24 14.84
N LEU A 53 14.25 12.99 15.35
CA LEU A 53 13.39 12.59 16.44
C LEU A 53 13.69 13.35 17.75
N MET A 54 14.98 13.57 18.04
CA MET A 54 15.41 14.33 19.22
C MET A 54 15.16 15.83 19.11
N LEU A 55 15.09 16.36 17.89
CA LEU A 55 14.77 17.77 17.60
C LEU A 55 13.28 18.05 17.54
N GLY A 56 12.45 17.02 17.71
CA GLY A 56 11.00 17.12 17.75
C GLY A 56 10.52 18.02 18.89
N ASP A 57 9.32 18.60 18.73
CA ASP A 57 8.67 19.35 19.80
C ASP A 57 7.45 18.59 20.36
N GLU A 58 7.08 18.92 21.59
CA GLU A 58 5.97 18.33 22.34
C GLU A 58 4.71 19.22 22.29
N ALA A 59 4.58 20.10 21.29
CA ALA A 59 3.44 21.00 21.21
C ALA A 59 2.13 20.21 21.04
N TYR A 60 1.14 20.44 21.90
CA TYR A 60 -0.18 19.85 21.84
C TYR A 60 -0.91 20.23 20.53
N GLY A 61 -0.70 21.43 20.04
CA GLY A 61 -1.19 21.91 18.75
C GLY A 61 -0.13 22.76 18.07
N GLY A 62 -0.06 22.71 16.73
CA GLY A 62 0.91 23.50 15.97
C GLY A 62 2.35 22.97 16.02
N SER A 63 2.54 21.67 16.22
CA SER A 63 3.87 21.03 16.21
C SER A 63 4.60 21.27 14.89
N ARG A 64 5.87 21.67 14.96
CA ARG A 64 6.75 21.86 13.80
C ARG A 64 6.91 20.55 13.02
N ASN A 65 6.92 19.42 13.70
CA ASN A 65 7.05 18.11 13.06
C ASN A 65 5.87 17.78 12.13
N PHE A 66 4.65 18.21 12.50
CA PHE A 66 3.49 18.06 11.64
C PHE A 66 3.65 18.87 10.34
N TYR A 67 4.08 20.13 10.44
CA TYR A 67 4.27 20.98 9.27
C TYR A 67 5.42 20.50 8.38
N HIS A 68 6.53 20.01 8.96
CA HIS A 68 7.61 19.38 8.19
C HIS A 68 7.11 18.13 7.42
N LEU A 69 6.29 17.29 8.06
CA LEU A 69 5.67 16.14 7.42
C LEU A 69 4.75 16.60 6.28
N GLU A 70 3.89 17.57 6.53
CA GLU A 70 2.94 18.10 5.55
C GLU A 70 3.67 18.70 4.34
N GLU A 71 4.69 19.52 4.56
CA GLU A 71 5.52 20.12 3.51
C GLU A 71 6.23 19.05 2.68
N THR A 72 6.85 18.07 3.33
CA THR A 72 7.54 16.96 2.65
C THR A 72 6.59 16.14 1.80
N VAL A 73 5.42 15.81 2.33
CA VAL A 73 4.40 15.07 1.55
C VAL A 73 3.90 15.91 0.38
N ARG A 74 3.69 17.20 0.57
CA ARG A 74 3.28 18.12 -0.49
C ARG A 74 4.35 18.26 -1.57
N GLU A 75 5.62 18.37 -1.17
CA GLU A 75 6.75 18.46 -2.10
C GLU A 75 6.91 17.17 -2.92
N LEU A 76 6.91 16.02 -2.26
CA LEU A 76 7.18 14.74 -2.91
C LEU A 76 6.01 14.23 -3.74
N PHE A 77 4.77 14.48 -3.30
CA PHE A 77 3.58 13.85 -3.86
C PHE A 77 2.56 14.85 -4.43
N GLY A 78 2.69 16.14 -4.15
CA GLY A 78 1.76 17.16 -4.61
C GLY A 78 0.39 17.13 -3.93
N PHE A 79 0.21 16.39 -2.83
CA PHE A 79 -1.09 16.32 -2.14
C PHE A 79 -1.40 17.61 -1.41
N LYS A 80 -2.65 18.07 -1.55
CA LYS A 80 -3.15 19.26 -0.88
C LYS A 80 -3.34 19.06 0.62
N TYR A 81 -3.77 17.86 1.02
CA TYR A 81 -4.10 17.54 2.41
C TYR A 81 -3.32 16.33 2.89
N VAL A 82 -2.90 16.37 4.13
CA VAL A 82 -2.21 15.28 4.84
C VAL A 82 -2.96 15.04 6.14
N VAL A 83 -3.42 13.82 6.34
CA VAL A 83 -4.12 13.40 7.56
C VAL A 83 -3.36 12.22 8.15
N PRO A 84 -2.49 12.47 9.16
CA PRO A 84 -1.80 11.39 9.85
C PRO A 84 -2.79 10.50 10.60
N THR A 85 -2.55 9.20 10.54
CA THR A 85 -3.27 8.20 11.33
C THR A 85 -2.24 7.39 12.12
N HIS A 86 -2.70 6.69 13.18
CA HIS A 86 -1.77 5.90 13.99
C HIS A 86 -1.11 4.75 13.21
N GLN A 87 -1.76 4.27 12.14
CA GLN A 87 -1.23 3.25 11.21
C GLN A 87 -2.09 3.14 9.95
N GLY A 88 -1.56 2.50 8.89
CA GLY A 88 -2.24 2.36 7.60
C GLY A 88 -3.63 1.73 7.68
N ARG A 89 -3.81 0.64 8.46
CA ARG A 89 -5.13 0.01 8.62
C ARG A 89 -6.16 0.90 9.32
N GLY A 90 -5.73 1.86 10.11
CA GLY A 90 -6.60 2.91 10.65
C GLY A 90 -7.10 3.85 9.55
N ALA A 91 -6.21 4.24 8.63
CA ALA A 91 -6.58 5.03 7.45
C ALA A 91 -7.56 4.26 6.53
N GLU A 92 -7.30 2.96 6.31
CA GLU A 92 -8.21 2.08 5.54
C GLU A 92 -9.62 2.03 6.13
N ASN A 93 -9.73 1.90 7.45
CA ASN A 93 -11.02 1.89 8.14
C ASN A 93 -11.76 3.22 7.98
N ILE A 94 -11.06 4.34 8.18
CA ILE A 94 -11.63 5.68 8.03
C ILE A 94 -12.10 5.90 6.60
N LEU A 95 -11.25 5.61 5.61
CA LEU A 95 -11.61 5.75 4.19
C LEU A 95 -12.84 4.92 3.85
N SER A 96 -12.84 3.63 4.21
CA SER A 96 -13.94 2.72 3.90
C SER A 96 -15.25 3.18 4.55
N SER A 97 -15.21 3.61 5.82
CA SER A 97 -16.42 4.07 6.53
C SER A 97 -16.99 5.39 6.00
N LEU A 98 -16.15 6.23 5.39
CA LEU A 98 -16.60 7.52 4.83
C LEU A 98 -17.07 7.43 3.37
N THR A 99 -16.61 6.43 2.62
CA THR A 99 -16.83 6.40 1.17
C THR A 99 -17.72 5.26 0.70
N ILE A 100 -17.73 4.15 1.42
CA ILE A 100 -18.47 2.93 1.02
C ILE A 100 -19.91 2.99 1.55
N LYS A 101 -20.83 2.56 0.68
CA LYS A 101 -22.22 2.27 1.02
C LYS A 101 -22.50 0.79 0.83
N PRO A 102 -23.45 0.20 1.58
CA PRO A 102 -23.86 -1.17 1.35
C PRO A 102 -24.29 -1.40 -0.12
N GLY A 103 -23.75 -2.44 -0.72
CA GLY A 103 -23.98 -2.78 -2.14
C GLY A 103 -22.95 -2.21 -3.11
N ASP A 104 -21.98 -1.42 -2.65
CA ASP A 104 -20.89 -0.93 -3.48
C ASP A 104 -19.90 -2.05 -3.84
N TYR A 105 -19.11 -1.81 -4.87
CA TYR A 105 -18.02 -2.67 -5.33
C TYR A 105 -16.70 -1.91 -5.30
N VAL A 106 -15.65 -2.56 -4.79
CA VAL A 106 -14.31 -1.99 -4.79
C VAL A 106 -13.37 -2.88 -5.62
N PRO A 107 -13.08 -2.48 -6.87
CA PRO A 107 -12.06 -3.16 -7.68
C PRO A 107 -10.66 -2.91 -7.13
N GLY A 108 -9.79 -3.91 -7.30
CA GLY A 108 -8.38 -3.80 -6.95
C GLY A 108 -7.53 -4.88 -7.62
N ASN A 109 -6.22 -4.63 -7.67
CA ASN A 109 -5.25 -5.59 -8.19
C ASN A 109 -4.82 -6.55 -7.07
N MET A 110 -5.61 -7.57 -6.82
CA MET A 110 -5.60 -8.39 -5.61
C MET A 110 -5.94 -7.60 -4.34
N TYR A 111 -6.35 -8.30 -3.32
CA TYR A 111 -6.67 -7.69 -2.04
C TYR A 111 -5.46 -7.69 -1.10
N PHE A 112 -5.44 -6.73 -0.20
CA PHE A 112 -4.70 -6.83 1.04
C PHE A 112 -5.69 -7.14 2.17
N THR A 113 -5.33 -8.03 3.10
CA THR A 113 -6.27 -8.62 4.08
C THR A 113 -7.04 -7.59 4.88
N THR A 114 -6.37 -6.57 5.43
CA THR A 114 -7.02 -5.53 6.24
C THR A 114 -7.86 -4.59 5.38
N THR A 115 -7.42 -4.25 4.19
CA THR A 115 -8.13 -3.36 3.26
C THR A 115 -9.46 -4.00 2.86
N ARG A 116 -9.43 -5.25 2.38
CA ARG A 116 -10.62 -6.00 2.02
C ARG A 116 -11.58 -6.15 3.21
N PHE A 117 -11.05 -6.46 4.41
CA PHE A 117 -11.86 -6.56 5.63
C PHE A 117 -12.64 -5.27 5.90
N HIS A 118 -11.98 -4.11 5.82
CA HIS A 118 -12.67 -2.83 6.06
C HIS A 118 -13.68 -2.50 4.95
N GLN A 119 -13.41 -2.86 3.71
CA GLN A 119 -14.34 -2.70 2.59
C GLN A 119 -15.61 -3.54 2.79
N GLU A 120 -15.45 -4.84 3.04
CA GLU A 120 -16.55 -5.77 3.22
C GLU A 120 -17.34 -5.51 4.50
N ARG A 121 -16.67 -5.09 5.58
CA ARG A 121 -17.34 -4.67 6.83
C ARG A 121 -18.28 -3.49 6.63
N ASN A 122 -17.98 -2.59 5.70
CA ASN A 122 -18.83 -1.45 5.35
C ASN A 122 -19.86 -1.78 4.26
N GLY A 123 -19.96 -3.04 3.84
CA GLY A 123 -20.99 -3.54 2.94
C GLY A 123 -20.60 -3.51 1.45
N ALA A 124 -19.34 -3.28 1.12
CA ALA A 124 -18.87 -3.42 -0.25
C ALA A 124 -18.49 -4.87 -0.58
N THR A 125 -18.43 -5.17 -1.87
CA THR A 125 -17.86 -6.40 -2.42
C THR A 125 -16.54 -6.10 -3.09
N PHE A 126 -15.45 -6.75 -2.65
CA PHE A 126 -14.17 -6.67 -3.34
C PHE A 126 -14.25 -7.42 -4.68
N ARG A 127 -13.73 -6.80 -5.74
CA ARG A 127 -13.63 -7.41 -7.07
C ARG A 127 -12.18 -7.36 -7.55
N ASP A 128 -11.63 -8.55 -7.79
CA ASP A 128 -10.28 -8.67 -8.32
C ASP A 128 -10.27 -8.37 -9.82
N VAL A 129 -9.47 -7.38 -10.19
CA VAL A 129 -9.28 -6.95 -11.58
C VAL A 129 -7.81 -6.99 -12.00
N ILE A 130 -6.99 -7.79 -11.30
CA ILE A 130 -5.59 -8.02 -11.68
C ILE A 130 -5.52 -8.88 -12.96
N ILE A 131 -4.43 -8.79 -13.69
CA ILE A 131 -4.16 -9.68 -14.84
C ILE A 131 -4.12 -11.15 -14.40
N ASP A 132 -4.54 -12.07 -15.27
CA ASP A 132 -4.64 -13.50 -14.93
C ASP A 132 -3.29 -14.13 -14.59
N GLU A 133 -2.22 -13.69 -15.24
CA GLU A 133 -0.87 -14.18 -15.01
C GLU A 133 -0.34 -13.90 -13.58
N ALA A 134 -0.95 -12.97 -12.87
CA ALA A 134 -0.62 -12.71 -11.46
C ALA A 134 -0.96 -13.89 -10.55
N HIS A 135 -1.95 -14.71 -10.94
CA HIS A 135 -2.38 -15.91 -10.22
C HIS A 135 -1.52 -17.15 -10.52
N ASP A 136 -0.70 -17.08 -11.58
CA ASP A 136 0.24 -18.14 -11.93
C ASP A 136 1.65 -17.80 -11.41
N PRO A 137 2.16 -18.48 -10.36
CA PRO A 137 3.49 -18.22 -9.82
C PRO A 137 4.62 -18.58 -10.81
N THR A 138 4.33 -19.38 -11.85
CA THR A 138 5.32 -19.79 -12.86
C THR A 138 5.41 -18.82 -14.03
N ALA A 139 4.41 -17.97 -14.23
CA ALA A 139 4.41 -16.96 -15.29
C ALA A 139 5.49 -15.89 -15.01
N ILE A 140 6.31 -15.61 -15.99
CA ILE A 140 7.39 -14.61 -15.92
C ILE A 140 6.97 -13.38 -16.73
N LEU A 141 6.62 -12.31 -16.01
CA LEU A 141 6.25 -11.01 -16.58
C LEU A 141 6.83 -9.89 -15.71
N ASP A 142 7.19 -8.78 -16.34
CA ASP A 142 7.84 -7.65 -15.65
C ASP A 142 6.92 -6.94 -14.64
N PHE A 143 5.60 -6.92 -14.91
CA PHE A 143 4.62 -6.15 -14.13
C PHE A 143 3.37 -6.99 -13.83
N LYS A 144 3.52 -8.10 -13.15
CA LYS A 144 2.40 -8.98 -12.79
C LYS A 144 1.38 -8.34 -11.85
N GLY A 145 1.71 -7.21 -11.23
CA GLY A 145 0.78 -6.44 -10.42
C GLY A 145 -0.20 -5.56 -11.22
N ASN A 146 -0.10 -5.51 -12.55
CA ASN A 146 -0.96 -4.67 -13.36
C ASN A 146 -2.45 -5.03 -13.25
N VAL A 147 -3.29 -4.01 -13.31
CA VAL A 147 -4.74 -4.15 -13.51
C VAL A 147 -5.02 -4.52 -14.95
N ASP A 148 -5.91 -5.48 -15.15
CA ASP A 148 -6.56 -5.73 -16.42
C ASP A 148 -7.66 -4.68 -16.65
N LEU A 149 -7.41 -3.77 -17.57
CA LEU A 149 -8.33 -2.67 -17.89
C LEU A 149 -9.67 -3.18 -18.46
N ALA A 150 -9.66 -4.32 -19.16
CA ALA A 150 -10.89 -4.91 -19.69
C ALA A 150 -11.75 -5.47 -18.55
N LYS A 151 -11.16 -6.15 -17.56
CA LYS A 151 -11.88 -6.59 -16.36
C LYS A 151 -12.44 -5.40 -15.57
N PHE A 152 -11.67 -4.31 -15.46
CA PHE A 152 -12.14 -3.13 -14.74
C PHE A 152 -13.29 -2.45 -15.50
N GLN A 153 -13.20 -2.29 -16.83
CA GLN A 153 -14.29 -1.76 -17.64
C GLN A 153 -15.53 -2.65 -17.57
N ALA A 154 -15.38 -3.96 -17.69
CA ALA A 154 -16.49 -4.90 -17.60
C ALA A 154 -17.22 -4.82 -16.25
N LEU A 155 -16.48 -4.60 -15.14
CA LEU A 155 -17.10 -4.37 -13.85
C LEU A 155 -17.90 -3.06 -13.83
N ILE A 156 -17.37 -1.98 -14.40
CA ILE A 156 -18.10 -0.69 -14.49
C ILE A 156 -19.40 -0.88 -15.29
N ASP A 157 -19.33 -1.62 -16.39
CA ASP A 157 -20.51 -1.89 -17.24
C ASP A 157 -21.53 -2.82 -16.54
N GLU A 158 -21.06 -3.73 -15.66
CA GLU A 158 -21.91 -4.66 -14.88
C GLU A 158 -22.68 -3.95 -13.76
N VAL A 159 -22.00 -3.09 -12.98
CA VAL A 159 -22.56 -2.58 -11.71
C VAL A 159 -22.91 -1.10 -11.75
N GLY A 160 -22.45 -0.35 -12.74
CA GLY A 160 -22.54 1.11 -12.81
C GLY A 160 -21.42 1.81 -12.04
N ALA A 161 -20.93 2.90 -12.58
CA ALA A 161 -19.84 3.68 -11.99
C ALA A 161 -20.19 4.26 -10.63
N GLU A 162 -21.47 4.55 -10.40
CA GLU A 162 -22.01 5.10 -9.15
C GLU A 162 -21.89 4.14 -7.95
N HIS A 163 -21.74 2.84 -8.22
CA HIS A 163 -21.52 1.80 -7.23
C HIS A 163 -20.04 1.47 -7.01
N ILE A 164 -19.13 2.25 -7.62
CA ILE A 164 -17.68 2.08 -7.45
C ILE A 164 -17.12 3.35 -6.78
N PRO A 165 -17.08 3.41 -5.44
CA PRO A 165 -16.62 4.62 -4.71
C PRO A 165 -15.15 4.93 -4.98
N TYR A 166 -14.34 3.92 -5.21
CA TYR A 166 -12.93 4.04 -5.60
C TYR A 166 -12.39 2.70 -6.13
N ILE A 167 -11.29 2.77 -6.91
CA ILE A 167 -10.44 1.61 -7.20
C ILE A 167 -9.25 1.59 -6.24
N CYS A 168 -8.93 0.42 -5.68
CA CYS A 168 -7.82 0.24 -4.75
C CYS A 168 -6.63 -0.40 -5.46
N LEU A 169 -5.54 0.37 -5.65
CA LEU A 169 -4.32 -0.09 -6.29
C LEU A 169 -3.21 -0.31 -5.27
N ALA A 170 -2.70 -1.54 -5.20
CA ALA A 170 -1.44 -1.85 -4.53
C ALA A 170 -0.29 -1.74 -5.54
N VAL A 171 0.72 -0.89 -5.27
CA VAL A 171 1.82 -0.67 -6.23
C VAL A 171 2.97 -1.66 -6.07
N THR A 172 2.96 -2.42 -4.96
CA THR A 172 3.55 -3.76 -4.84
C THR A 172 2.46 -4.67 -4.33
N VAL A 173 2.11 -5.68 -5.13
CA VAL A 173 1.00 -6.59 -4.82
C VAL A 173 1.50 -7.73 -3.96
N ASN A 174 1.36 -7.61 -2.63
CA ASN A 174 1.90 -8.57 -1.66
C ASN A 174 1.44 -10.01 -1.91
N LEU A 175 0.15 -10.22 -2.15
CA LEU A 175 -0.41 -11.57 -2.37
C LEU A 175 0.01 -12.21 -3.70
N ALA A 176 0.48 -11.41 -4.66
CA ALA A 176 1.10 -11.92 -5.89
C ALA A 176 2.62 -12.11 -5.73
N GLY A 177 3.17 -12.07 -4.50
CA GLY A 177 4.60 -12.18 -4.23
C GLY A 177 5.37 -10.86 -4.36
N GLY A 178 4.75 -9.73 -4.03
CA GLY A 178 5.37 -8.41 -4.10
C GLY A 178 5.54 -7.87 -5.51
N GLN A 179 4.66 -8.26 -6.43
CA GLN A 179 4.77 -7.92 -7.85
C GLN A 179 4.54 -6.43 -8.11
N PRO A 180 5.37 -5.80 -8.97
CA PRO A 180 5.25 -4.39 -9.29
C PRO A 180 4.10 -4.11 -10.27
N VAL A 181 3.66 -2.85 -10.27
CA VAL A 181 2.71 -2.27 -11.23
C VAL A 181 3.45 -1.27 -12.11
N SER A 182 3.23 -1.30 -13.42
CA SER A 182 3.84 -0.35 -14.33
C SER A 182 3.22 1.06 -14.19
N MET A 183 4.03 2.10 -14.38
CA MET A 183 3.53 3.48 -14.39
C MET A 183 2.52 3.72 -15.51
N ALA A 184 2.69 3.05 -16.66
CA ALA A 184 1.73 3.11 -17.76
C ALA A 184 0.37 2.55 -17.36
N ASN A 185 0.34 1.43 -16.62
CA ASN A 185 -0.89 0.85 -16.12
C ASN A 185 -1.56 1.74 -15.05
N ILE A 186 -0.79 2.29 -14.10
CA ILE A 186 -1.30 3.24 -13.10
C ILE A 186 -1.97 4.43 -13.79
N LYS A 187 -1.33 4.97 -14.83
CA LYS A 187 -1.88 6.09 -15.61
C LYS A 187 -3.19 5.69 -16.31
N ALA A 188 -3.22 4.55 -17.00
CA ALA A 188 -4.41 4.08 -17.71
C ALA A 188 -5.57 3.80 -16.76
N VAL A 189 -5.31 3.18 -15.59
CA VAL A 189 -6.31 2.98 -14.54
C VAL A 189 -6.84 4.31 -14.01
N SER A 190 -5.94 5.29 -13.80
CA SER A 190 -6.33 6.63 -13.33
C SER A 190 -7.23 7.34 -14.35
N GLU A 191 -6.89 7.27 -15.63
CA GLU A 191 -7.69 7.85 -16.72
C GLU A 191 -9.07 7.19 -16.81
N LEU A 192 -9.14 5.87 -16.72
CA LEU A 192 -10.41 5.13 -16.73
C LEU A 192 -11.27 5.50 -15.50
N ALA A 193 -10.67 5.53 -14.30
CA ALA A 193 -11.37 5.92 -13.08
C ALA A 193 -11.90 7.36 -13.14
N LEU A 194 -11.11 8.31 -13.67
CA LEU A 194 -11.54 9.71 -13.84
C LEU A 194 -12.71 9.83 -14.81
N ASN A 195 -12.67 9.11 -15.93
CA ASN A 195 -13.72 9.16 -16.95
C ASN A 195 -15.07 8.61 -16.44
N THR A 196 -15.03 7.73 -15.46
CA THR A 196 -16.22 7.13 -14.82
C THR A 196 -16.65 7.85 -13.54
N GLY A 197 -15.91 8.89 -13.10
CA GLY A 197 -16.18 9.60 -11.85
C GLY A 197 -15.75 8.86 -10.60
N SER A 198 -15.11 7.68 -10.72
CA SER A 198 -14.54 6.93 -9.61
C SER A 198 -13.24 7.57 -9.11
N ARG A 199 -12.88 7.29 -7.86
CA ARG A 199 -11.63 7.77 -7.26
C ARG A 199 -10.55 6.70 -7.32
N LEU A 200 -9.30 7.13 -7.50
CA LEU A 200 -8.15 6.24 -7.37
C LEU A 200 -7.60 6.29 -5.94
N CYS A 201 -7.60 5.15 -5.27
CA CYS A 201 -6.93 4.95 -4.00
C CYS A 201 -5.68 4.09 -4.24
N THR A 202 -4.50 4.62 -3.97
CA THR A 202 -3.24 3.89 -4.14
C THR A 202 -2.68 3.49 -2.79
N MET A 203 -2.50 2.19 -2.58
CA MET A 203 -1.75 1.67 -1.44
C MET A 203 -0.26 1.63 -1.80
N LEU A 204 0.52 2.46 -1.14
CA LEU A 204 1.96 2.27 -1.08
C LEU A 204 2.29 1.43 0.15
N PRO A 205 3.31 0.58 0.11
CA PRO A 205 3.83 -0.04 1.33
C PRO A 205 4.12 1.07 2.35
N ALA A 206 3.32 1.12 3.42
CA ALA A 206 3.31 2.13 4.48
C ALA A 206 2.45 3.39 4.28
N ALA A 207 1.73 3.61 3.18
CA ALA A 207 0.84 4.76 3.07
C ALA A 207 -0.34 4.51 2.14
N LEU A 208 -1.55 4.75 2.62
CA LEU A 208 -2.76 4.79 1.80
C LEU A 208 -2.87 6.19 1.16
N LYS A 209 -2.99 6.25 -0.15
CA LYS A 209 -3.19 7.51 -0.87
C LYS A 209 -4.51 7.55 -1.59
N MET A 210 -5.28 8.58 -1.33
CA MET A 210 -6.47 8.89 -2.09
C MET A 210 -6.21 10.10 -3.00
N HIS A 211 -6.34 9.92 -4.29
CA HIS A 211 -6.24 11.02 -5.25
C HIS A 211 -7.64 11.50 -5.61
N THR A 212 -7.99 12.71 -5.16
CA THR A 212 -9.24 13.39 -5.51
C THR A 212 -8.94 14.63 -6.35
N SER A 213 -8.35 14.49 -7.52
CA SER A 213 -8.13 15.67 -8.34
C SER A 213 -8.68 15.48 -9.75
N SER A 214 -9.46 16.42 -10.17
CA SER A 214 -9.91 16.59 -11.56
C SER A 214 -8.81 17.06 -12.51
N ARG A 215 -7.53 17.00 -12.11
CA ARG A 215 -6.38 17.33 -12.96
C ARG A 215 -5.47 16.13 -13.10
N PRO A 216 -5.05 15.76 -14.32
CA PRO A 216 -4.07 14.70 -14.52
C PRO A 216 -2.77 15.09 -13.81
N VAL A 217 -2.24 14.17 -13.00
CA VAL A 217 -0.90 14.31 -12.42
C VAL A 217 0.10 14.23 -13.55
N ASN A 218 0.76 15.33 -13.85
CA ASN A 218 1.84 15.35 -14.81
C ASN A 218 3.09 14.75 -14.14
N LEU A 219 3.23 13.43 -14.18
CA LEU A 219 4.38 12.70 -13.65
C LEU A 219 5.67 12.89 -14.47
N ALA A 220 5.58 13.63 -15.59
CA ALA A 220 6.68 13.77 -16.56
C ALA A 220 7.72 14.85 -16.20
N THR A 221 7.54 15.67 -15.14
CA THR A 221 8.37 16.87 -14.95
C THR A 221 9.49 16.75 -13.92
N ARG A 222 9.92 15.58 -13.50
CA ARG A 222 11.02 15.46 -12.52
C ARG A 222 12.34 14.89 -13.02
N GLN A 223 12.49 14.62 -14.30
CA GLN A 223 13.83 14.23 -14.82
C GLN A 223 14.78 15.42 -15.06
N ASP A 224 14.26 16.65 -15.10
CA ASP A 224 15.08 17.82 -15.46
C ASP A 224 15.72 18.59 -14.29
N HIS A 225 15.28 18.35 -13.04
CA HIS A 225 15.85 19.09 -11.90
C HIS A 225 17.06 18.46 -11.21
N GLN A 226 17.51 17.27 -11.64
CA GLN A 226 18.74 16.66 -11.12
C GLN A 226 20.01 17.00 -11.89
N ARG A 227 19.91 17.72 -13.01
CA ARG A 227 21.10 18.09 -13.83
C ARG A 227 21.72 19.43 -13.48
N ASP A 228 21.06 20.27 -12.68
CA ASP A 228 21.57 21.63 -12.37
C ASP A 228 22.21 21.77 -10.96
N ARG A 229 22.52 20.65 -10.30
CA ARG A 229 23.26 20.66 -9.02
C ARG A 229 24.47 19.73 -9.07
N SER A 230 25.34 19.95 -10.04
CA SER A 230 26.72 19.44 -10.02
C SER A 230 27.71 20.58 -10.09
#